data_f0525688b750bcba16a3105d13c18d67
#
_entry.id   f0525688b750bcba16a3105d13c18d67
#
_cell.length_a   1.000
_cell.length_b   1.000
_cell.length_c   1.000
_cell.angle_alpha   90.00
_cell.angle_beta   90.00
_cell.angle_gamma   90.00
#
_symmetry.space_group_name_H-M   'P 1'
#
loop_
_entity.id
_entity.type
_entity.pdbx_description
1 polymer ?
#
loop_
_entity_poly.entity_id
_entity_poly.type
_entity_poly.pdbx_seq_one_letter_code
_entity_poly.pdbx_strand_id
1 'polypeptide(L)'
;IAEGLAQRIVSEDVPDGLLDKKIIMLDLAGMIAGTKYRGEFEDRLKKVMNELERDRNIIIFIDELHLIVGAGAAEGAMDAGNILKPALARGKIQMIGATTTNEYTKHIEKDAALERRLQPIQVPETNVNETVAILKGLRKHYEAFHGVTISDEVITDTVQLAKRYINDRFMPDKAIDLIDEASSSVKT
;
A
#
# COMPACT_ATOMS: atom_id res chain seq x y z
N ILE A 1 3.39 4.09 -3.60
CA ILE A 1 4.34 4.80 -2.71
C ILE A 1 5.48 3.87 -2.30
N ALA A 2 5.21 2.70 -1.70
CA ALA A 2 6.25 1.77 -1.25
C ALA A 2 7.15 1.29 -2.40
N GLU A 3 6.59 0.90 -3.53
CA GLU A 3 7.34 0.53 -4.73
C GLU A 3 8.16 1.69 -5.28
N GLY A 4 7.59 2.91 -5.30
CA GLY A 4 8.33 4.11 -5.71
C GLY A 4 9.51 4.41 -4.77
N LEU A 5 9.35 4.20 -3.46
CA LEU A 5 10.46 4.30 -2.52
C LEU A 5 11.53 3.23 -2.78
N ALA A 6 11.13 1.99 -3.07
CA ALA A 6 12.06 0.91 -3.41
C ALA A 6 12.86 1.23 -4.68
N GLN A 7 12.21 1.79 -5.72
CA GLN A 7 12.89 2.24 -6.94
C GLN A 7 13.90 3.35 -6.65
N ARG A 8 13.54 4.33 -5.82
CA ARG A 8 14.46 5.40 -5.42
C ARG A 8 15.64 4.91 -4.61
N ILE A 9 15.46 3.88 -3.77
CA ILE A 9 16.57 3.24 -3.05
C ILE A 9 17.53 2.59 -4.06
N VAL A 10 17.00 1.85 -5.03
CA VAL A 10 17.82 1.18 -6.07
C VAL A 10 18.55 2.19 -6.96
N SER A 11 17.95 3.35 -7.24
CA SER A 11 18.59 4.43 -8.00
C SER A 11 19.46 5.36 -7.16
N GLU A 12 19.65 5.07 -5.87
CA GLU A 12 20.42 5.87 -4.91
C GLU A 12 19.87 7.32 -4.73
N ASP A 13 18.63 7.55 -5.11
CA ASP A 13 17.92 8.84 -4.95
C ASP A 13 17.19 8.91 -3.61
N VAL A 14 17.92 8.67 -2.52
CA VAL A 14 17.42 8.68 -1.14
C VAL A 14 18.50 9.21 -0.19
N PRO A 15 18.13 9.68 1.02
CA PRO A 15 19.11 10.01 2.06
C PRO A 15 19.99 8.83 2.43
N ASP A 16 21.22 9.10 2.87
CA ASP A 16 22.27 8.10 3.20
C ASP A 16 21.76 6.96 4.10
N GLY A 17 20.87 7.27 5.06
CA GLY A 17 20.29 6.28 5.98
C GLY A 17 19.38 5.25 5.33
N LEU A 18 19.04 5.42 4.05
CA LEU A 18 18.18 4.51 3.27
C LEU A 18 18.90 3.80 2.13
N LEU A 19 20.15 4.16 1.80
CA LEU A 19 20.88 3.62 0.65
C LEU A 19 20.98 2.09 0.63
N ASP A 20 21.20 1.48 1.80
CA ASP A 20 21.36 0.02 1.92
C ASP A 20 20.04 -0.70 2.29
N LYS A 21 18.93 0.02 2.34
CA LYS A 21 17.66 -0.56 2.74
C LYS A 21 17.03 -1.39 1.61
N LYS A 22 16.28 -2.41 2.02
CA LYS A 22 15.46 -3.25 1.14
C LYS A 22 14.02 -3.20 1.62
N ILE A 23 13.09 -2.95 0.72
CA ILE A 23 11.67 -3.03 1.03
C ILE A 23 11.16 -4.41 0.63
N ILE A 24 10.60 -5.14 1.59
CA ILE A 24 10.01 -6.47 1.39
C ILE A 24 8.53 -6.41 1.73
N MET A 25 7.69 -6.74 0.77
CA MET A 25 6.24 -6.87 0.99
C MET A 25 5.94 -8.16 1.74
N LEU A 26 5.22 -8.06 2.85
CA LEU A 26 4.74 -9.19 3.61
C LEU A 26 3.30 -9.50 3.18
N ASP A 27 3.14 -10.58 2.41
CA ASP A 27 1.83 -11.10 2.01
C ASP A 27 1.21 -11.93 3.13
N LEU A 28 0.43 -11.28 3.98
CA LEU A 28 -0.26 -11.93 5.09
C LEU A 28 -1.39 -12.85 4.62
N ALA A 29 -2.10 -12.46 3.55
CA ALA A 29 -3.19 -13.26 3.01
C ALA A 29 -2.65 -14.59 2.45
N GLY A 30 -1.55 -14.56 1.72
CA GLY A 30 -0.86 -15.75 1.24
C GLY A 30 -0.29 -16.63 2.36
N MET A 31 0.20 -16.00 3.43
CA MET A 31 0.66 -16.74 4.63
C MET A 31 -0.48 -17.49 5.33
N ILE A 32 -1.67 -16.89 5.40
CA ILE A 32 -2.87 -17.50 6.01
C ILE A 32 -3.42 -18.61 5.11
N ALA A 33 -3.55 -18.36 3.80
CA ALA A 33 -4.16 -19.31 2.85
C ALA A 33 -3.42 -20.65 2.78
N GLY A 34 -2.13 -20.70 3.11
CA GLY A 34 -1.31 -21.91 3.12
C GLY A 34 -1.31 -22.69 4.43
N THR A 35 -2.11 -22.31 5.43
CA THR A 35 -2.12 -22.94 6.76
C THR A 35 -3.46 -23.59 7.07
N LYS A 36 -3.44 -24.84 7.56
CA LYS A 36 -4.63 -25.53 8.05
C LYS A 36 -4.95 -25.21 9.51
N TYR A 37 -3.96 -24.82 10.28
CA TYR A 37 -4.06 -24.58 11.71
C TYR A 37 -3.46 -23.22 12.09
N ARG A 38 -4.06 -22.56 13.07
CA ARG A 38 -3.62 -21.27 13.62
C ARG A 38 -2.13 -21.28 14.01
N GLY A 39 -1.65 -22.35 14.65
CA GLY A 39 -0.27 -22.47 15.08
C GLY A 39 0.76 -22.43 13.94
N GLU A 40 0.43 -22.95 12.77
CA GLU A 40 1.33 -22.92 11.59
C GLU A 40 1.55 -21.49 11.10
N PHE A 41 0.51 -20.68 11.07
CA PHE A 41 0.63 -19.26 10.70
C PHE A 41 1.48 -18.49 11.72
N GLU A 42 1.19 -18.68 13.02
CA GLU A 42 1.96 -18.02 14.09
C GLU A 42 3.44 -18.39 14.03
N ASP A 43 3.76 -19.66 13.77
CA ASP A 43 5.15 -20.11 13.66
C ASP A 43 5.85 -19.57 12.40
N ARG A 44 5.15 -19.48 11.27
CA ARG A 44 5.68 -18.83 10.05
C ARG A 44 5.97 -17.36 10.30
N LEU A 45 5.02 -16.63 10.89
CA LEU A 45 5.18 -15.22 11.19
C LEU A 45 6.32 -14.98 12.18
N LYS A 46 6.45 -15.81 13.23
CA LYS A 46 7.59 -15.75 14.17
C LYS A 46 8.94 -15.95 13.48
N LYS A 47 9.03 -16.89 12.52
CA LYS A 47 10.25 -17.11 11.74
C LYS A 47 10.62 -15.86 10.94
N VAL A 48 9.64 -15.27 10.23
CA VAL A 48 9.85 -14.02 9.49
C VAL A 48 10.31 -12.91 10.43
N MET A 49 9.63 -12.73 11.58
CA MET A 49 10.03 -11.72 12.56
C MET A 49 11.46 -11.91 13.06
N ASN A 50 11.88 -13.14 13.32
CA ASN A 50 13.24 -13.44 13.76
C ASN A 50 14.30 -13.12 12.68
N GLU A 51 13.98 -13.31 11.41
CA GLU A 51 14.85 -12.93 10.30
C GLU A 51 14.96 -11.41 10.18
N LEU A 52 13.85 -10.69 10.27
CA LEU A 52 13.81 -9.23 10.25
C LEU A 52 14.58 -8.59 11.42
N GLU A 53 14.55 -9.20 12.61
CA GLU A 53 15.32 -8.72 13.77
C GLU A 53 16.83 -8.86 13.55
N ARG A 54 17.29 -9.77 12.68
CA ARG A 54 18.71 -10.01 12.37
C ARG A 54 19.26 -9.06 11.31
N ASP A 55 18.44 -8.67 10.35
CA ASP A 55 18.83 -7.76 9.27
C ASP A 55 18.09 -6.42 9.38
N ARG A 56 18.77 -5.43 9.93
CA ARG A 56 18.24 -4.07 10.10
C ARG A 56 18.13 -3.29 8.79
N ASN A 57 18.62 -3.83 7.69
CA ASN A 57 18.49 -3.20 6.38
C ASN A 57 17.16 -3.51 5.71
N ILE A 58 16.36 -4.40 6.30
CA ILE A 58 15.04 -4.72 5.79
C ILE A 58 13.99 -3.78 6.40
N ILE A 59 13.19 -3.18 5.52
CA ILE A 59 11.95 -2.48 5.84
C ILE A 59 10.81 -3.35 5.34
N ILE A 60 9.94 -3.83 6.23
CA ILE A 60 8.76 -4.57 5.77
C ILE A 60 7.66 -3.59 5.35
N PHE A 61 7.01 -3.91 4.24
CA PHE A 61 5.78 -3.25 3.82
C PHE A 61 4.60 -4.20 4.06
N ILE A 62 3.58 -3.70 4.74
CA ILE A 62 2.35 -4.44 5.02
C ILE A 62 1.19 -3.62 4.50
N ASP A 63 0.53 -4.16 3.49
CA ASP A 63 -0.74 -3.60 3.02
C ASP A 63 -1.87 -4.04 3.94
N GLU A 64 -2.93 -3.24 4.00
CA GLU A 64 -4.09 -3.49 4.85
C GLU A 64 -3.70 -3.81 6.32
N LEU A 65 -2.80 -2.99 6.89
CA LEU A 65 -2.25 -3.19 8.23
C LEU A 65 -3.32 -3.44 9.31
N HIS A 66 -4.50 -2.90 9.14
CA HIS A 66 -5.62 -3.08 10.06
C HIS A 66 -6.08 -4.55 10.18
N LEU A 67 -5.86 -5.38 9.15
CA LEU A 67 -6.19 -6.80 9.21
C LEU A 67 -5.39 -7.55 10.30
N ILE A 68 -4.18 -7.06 10.60
CA ILE A 68 -3.33 -7.64 11.64
C ILE A 68 -3.80 -7.24 13.03
N VAL A 69 -4.27 -6.00 13.16
CA VAL A 69 -4.58 -5.39 14.46
C VAL A 69 -6.02 -5.65 14.88
N GLY A 70 -6.94 -5.69 13.90
CA GLY A 70 -8.38 -5.83 14.14
C GLY A 70 -8.89 -7.25 14.20
N ALA A 71 -8.10 -8.23 13.80
CA ALA A 71 -8.51 -9.64 13.68
C ALA A 71 -8.80 -10.34 15.02
N GLY A 72 -8.45 -9.72 16.15
CA GLY A 72 -8.69 -10.30 17.49
C GLY A 72 -10.15 -10.32 17.95
N ALA A 73 -11.09 -9.74 17.22
CA ALA A 73 -12.51 -9.62 17.62
C ALA A 73 -13.43 -10.69 17.03
N ALA A 74 -13.01 -11.46 16.04
CA ALA A 74 -13.81 -12.54 15.46
C ALA A 74 -13.28 -13.89 15.96
N GLU A 75 -14.18 -14.76 16.44
CA GLU A 75 -13.84 -16.15 16.81
C GLU A 75 -13.17 -16.85 15.61
N GLY A 76 -11.88 -17.19 15.76
CA GLY A 76 -11.08 -17.82 14.70
C GLY A 76 -10.14 -16.91 13.92
N ALA A 77 -10.16 -15.59 14.14
CA ALA A 77 -9.20 -14.68 13.50
C ALA A 77 -7.79 -14.86 14.08
N MET A 78 -6.80 -14.97 13.19
CA MET A 78 -5.41 -15.14 13.57
C MET A 78 -4.86 -13.80 14.10
N ASP A 79 -4.46 -13.78 15.37
CA ASP A 79 -3.94 -12.58 16.02
C ASP A 79 -2.44 -12.39 15.72
N ALA A 80 -2.15 -11.92 14.51
CA ALA A 80 -0.80 -11.52 14.13
C ALA A 80 -0.30 -10.32 14.96
N GLY A 81 -1.24 -9.53 15.49
CA GLY A 81 -0.91 -8.37 16.32
C GLY A 81 -0.10 -8.72 17.55
N ASN A 82 -0.39 -9.83 18.21
CA ASN A 82 0.36 -10.28 19.39
C ASN A 82 1.82 -10.66 19.07
N ILE A 83 2.14 -10.98 17.84
CA ILE A 83 3.51 -11.29 17.39
C ILE A 83 4.23 -10.02 16.95
N LEU A 84 3.55 -9.15 16.20
CA LEU A 84 4.12 -7.92 15.64
C LEU A 84 4.31 -6.81 16.69
N LYS A 85 3.33 -6.61 17.57
CA LYS A 85 3.38 -5.56 18.60
C LYS A 85 4.64 -5.60 19.47
N PRO A 86 5.08 -6.74 20.00
CA PRO A 86 6.31 -6.80 20.79
C PRO A 86 7.58 -6.46 20.00
N ALA A 87 7.67 -6.85 18.71
CA ALA A 87 8.80 -6.56 17.86
C ALA A 87 8.86 -5.05 17.51
N LEU A 88 7.73 -4.45 17.18
CA LEU A 88 7.58 -3.01 16.97
C LEU A 88 7.88 -2.23 18.25
N ALA A 89 7.33 -2.66 19.39
CA ALA A 89 7.53 -1.99 20.67
C ALA A 89 9.00 -1.92 21.09
N ARG A 90 9.78 -2.93 20.73
CA ARG A 90 11.23 -2.98 21.01
C ARG A 90 12.08 -2.22 19.98
N GLY A 91 11.48 -1.68 18.90
CA GLY A 91 12.20 -1.03 17.80
C GLY A 91 13.16 -1.96 17.05
N LYS A 92 12.86 -3.25 17.03
CA LYS A 92 13.71 -4.26 16.43
C LYS A 92 13.51 -4.40 14.93
N ILE A 93 12.35 -3.98 14.43
CA ILE A 93 11.97 -4.03 13.02
C ILE A 93 11.59 -2.63 12.53
N GLN A 94 11.82 -2.40 11.24
CA GLN A 94 11.35 -1.21 10.52
C GLN A 94 10.16 -1.61 9.65
N MET A 95 9.08 -0.83 9.69
CA MET A 95 7.84 -1.18 8.99
C MET A 95 7.20 0.04 8.35
N ILE A 96 6.65 -0.17 7.17
CA ILE A 96 5.71 0.73 6.50
C ILE A 96 4.38 -0.02 6.43
N GLY A 97 3.33 0.52 7.01
CA GLY A 97 1.98 -0.03 6.91
C GLY A 97 1.09 0.87 6.07
N ALA A 98 0.26 0.29 5.21
CA ALA A 98 -0.78 1.01 4.51
C ALA A 98 -2.15 0.61 5.07
N THR A 99 -3.05 1.57 5.16
CA THR A 99 -4.44 1.36 5.57
C THR A 99 -5.30 2.57 5.18
N THR A 100 -6.61 2.46 5.27
CA THR A 100 -7.50 3.60 5.10
C THR A 100 -7.57 4.46 6.37
N THR A 101 -7.94 5.73 6.23
CA THR A 101 -8.11 6.64 7.37
C THR A 101 -9.13 6.11 8.37
N ASN A 102 -10.24 5.53 7.88
CA ASN A 102 -11.27 4.97 8.74
C ASN A 102 -10.79 3.76 9.55
N GLU A 103 -10.06 2.85 8.91
CA GLU A 103 -9.52 1.67 9.58
C GLU A 103 -8.37 2.03 10.54
N TYR A 104 -7.57 3.06 10.19
CA TYR A 104 -6.56 3.61 11.10
C TYR A 104 -7.20 4.07 12.42
N THR A 105 -8.20 4.94 12.34
CA THR A 105 -8.90 5.46 13.53
C THR A 105 -9.61 4.36 14.32
N LYS A 106 -10.15 3.37 13.64
CA LYS A 106 -10.90 2.29 14.28
C LYS A 106 -10.00 1.27 15.00
N HIS A 107 -8.84 0.93 14.42
CA HIS A 107 -8.02 -0.19 14.86
C HIS A 107 -6.64 0.20 15.37
N ILE A 108 -5.96 1.17 14.75
CA ILE A 108 -4.55 1.49 15.06
C ILE A 108 -4.45 2.59 16.11
N GLU A 109 -5.17 3.68 15.93
CA GLU A 109 -5.17 4.83 16.84
C GLU A 109 -5.61 4.46 18.27
N LYS A 110 -6.49 3.47 18.39
CA LYS A 110 -6.97 2.97 19.69
C LYS A 110 -5.99 2.03 20.39
N ASP A 111 -4.99 1.53 19.68
CA ASP A 111 -3.98 0.63 20.22
C ASP A 111 -2.74 1.43 20.67
N ALA A 112 -2.66 1.75 21.95
CA ALA A 112 -1.58 2.56 22.51
C ALA A 112 -0.16 1.99 22.30
N ALA A 113 -0.02 0.68 22.01
CA ALA A 113 1.28 0.08 21.72
C ALA A 113 1.71 0.36 20.28
N LEU A 114 0.78 0.41 19.35
CA LEU A 114 1.03 0.72 17.94
C LEU A 114 1.10 2.22 17.69
N GLU A 115 0.18 2.99 18.26
CA GLU A 115 0.13 4.45 18.10
C GLU A 115 1.46 5.12 18.46
N ARG A 116 2.10 4.68 19.54
CA ARG A 116 3.40 5.23 19.96
C ARG A 116 4.59 4.83 19.08
N ARG A 117 4.41 3.90 18.15
CA ARG A 117 5.47 3.31 17.32
C ARG A 117 5.30 3.56 15.83
N LEU A 118 4.11 3.89 15.41
CA LEU A 118 3.77 4.16 14.02
C LEU A 118 3.46 5.65 13.86
N GLN A 119 4.28 6.32 13.07
CA GLN A 119 4.04 7.72 12.69
C GLN A 119 3.04 7.74 11.54
N PRO A 120 1.83 8.30 11.70
CA PRO A 120 0.89 8.41 10.59
C PRO A 120 1.38 9.40 9.54
N ILE A 121 1.35 8.98 8.28
CA ILE A 121 1.60 9.82 7.11
C ILE A 121 0.32 9.85 6.30
N GLN A 122 -0.34 10.99 6.28
CA GLN A 122 -1.58 11.15 5.53
C GLN A 122 -1.27 11.34 4.04
N VAL A 123 -1.88 10.51 3.20
CA VAL A 123 -1.80 10.63 1.74
C VAL A 123 -3.10 11.23 1.25
N PRO A 124 -3.14 12.54 0.93
CA PRO A 124 -4.35 13.18 0.46
C PRO A 124 -4.71 12.74 -0.96
N GLU A 125 -5.97 12.92 -1.33
CA GLU A 125 -6.42 12.81 -2.71
C GLU A 125 -5.68 13.82 -3.59
N THR A 126 -5.27 13.38 -4.79
CA THR A 126 -4.57 14.27 -5.73
C THR A 126 -5.51 15.33 -6.30
N ASN A 127 -4.98 16.55 -6.48
CA ASN A 127 -5.73 17.60 -7.17
C ASN A 127 -5.75 17.36 -8.70
N VAL A 128 -6.54 18.17 -9.42
CA VAL A 128 -6.72 18.04 -10.88
C VAL A 128 -5.39 18.08 -11.63
N ASN A 129 -4.51 19.01 -11.29
CA ASN A 129 -3.24 19.19 -12.01
C ASN A 129 -2.30 18.02 -11.74
N GLU A 130 -2.23 17.55 -10.52
CA GLU A 130 -1.46 16.35 -10.12
C GLU A 130 -1.99 15.10 -10.82
N THR A 131 -3.32 14.93 -10.86
CA THR A 131 -3.96 13.80 -11.54
C THR A 131 -3.66 13.82 -13.04
N VAL A 132 -3.75 14.99 -13.71
CA VAL A 132 -3.37 15.14 -15.12
C VAL A 132 -1.91 14.75 -15.33
N ALA A 133 -1.00 15.17 -14.45
CA ALA A 133 0.41 14.80 -14.56
C ALA A 133 0.63 13.28 -14.40
N ILE A 134 -0.09 12.64 -13.48
CA ILE A 134 -0.06 11.18 -13.29
C ILE A 134 -0.54 10.48 -14.56
N LEU A 135 -1.71 10.85 -15.11
CA LEU A 135 -2.24 10.23 -16.31
C LEU A 135 -1.32 10.42 -17.53
N LYS A 136 -0.69 11.60 -17.66
CA LYS A 136 0.34 11.81 -18.72
C LYS A 136 1.53 10.87 -18.56
N GLY A 137 1.95 10.59 -17.33
CA GLY A 137 3.01 9.61 -17.04
C GLY A 137 2.61 8.18 -17.42
N LEU A 138 1.35 7.81 -17.18
CA LEU A 138 0.81 6.48 -17.46
C LEU A 138 0.39 6.28 -18.92
N ARG A 139 0.18 7.35 -19.68
CA ARG A 139 -0.35 7.36 -21.05
C ARG A 139 0.24 6.29 -21.97
N LYS A 140 1.57 6.21 -22.04
CA LYS A 140 2.25 5.26 -22.93
C LYS A 140 1.92 3.81 -22.61
N HIS A 141 1.69 3.47 -21.35
CA HIS A 141 1.29 2.12 -20.96
C HIS A 141 -0.11 1.78 -21.46
N TYR A 142 -1.07 2.71 -21.27
CA TYR A 142 -2.44 2.52 -21.75
C TYR A 142 -2.53 2.52 -23.29
N GLU A 143 -1.83 3.43 -23.96
CA GLU A 143 -1.74 3.44 -25.43
C GLU A 143 -1.20 2.12 -25.98
N ALA A 144 -0.12 1.58 -25.40
CA ALA A 144 0.46 0.31 -25.81
C ALA A 144 -0.45 -0.88 -25.52
N PHE A 145 -1.11 -0.89 -24.35
CA PHE A 145 -1.98 -1.99 -23.94
C PHE A 145 -3.26 -2.06 -24.77
N HIS A 146 -3.93 -0.92 -24.97
CA HIS A 146 -5.19 -0.86 -25.69
C HIS A 146 -5.02 -0.67 -27.22
N GLY A 147 -3.83 -0.25 -27.69
CA GLY A 147 -3.59 0.03 -29.11
C GLY A 147 -4.31 1.30 -29.60
N VAL A 148 -4.47 2.28 -28.74
CA VAL A 148 -5.13 3.56 -29.01
C VAL A 148 -4.15 4.72 -28.83
N THR A 149 -4.50 5.91 -29.32
CA THR A 149 -3.77 7.15 -29.06
C THR A 149 -4.56 8.03 -28.11
N ILE A 150 -3.91 8.52 -27.06
CA ILE A 150 -4.54 9.35 -26.01
C ILE A 150 -3.93 10.76 -26.07
N SER A 151 -4.71 11.76 -26.50
CA SER A 151 -4.25 13.14 -26.55
C SER A 151 -4.21 13.79 -25.16
N ASP A 152 -3.46 14.90 -25.03
CA ASP A 152 -3.42 15.69 -23.80
C ASP A 152 -4.82 16.26 -23.43
N GLU A 153 -5.62 16.56 -24.44
CA GLU A 153 -6.99 17.04 -24.26
C GLU A 153 -7.88 15.94 -23.63
N VAL A 154 -7.83 14.72 -24.18
CA VAL A 154 -8.55 13.57 -23.63
C VAL A 154 -8.17 13.32 -22.16
N ILE A 155 -6.89 13.41 -21.80
CA ILE A 155 -6.43 13.27 -20.42
C ILE A 155 -7.07 14.34 -19.53
N THR A 156 -7.04 15.60 -19.97
CA THR A 156 -7.60 16.71 -19.19
C THR A 156 -9.09 16.55 -19.00
N ASP A 157 -9.82 16.21 -20.07
CA ASP A 157 -11.26 15.99 -20.03
C ASP A 157 -11.63 14.79 -19.14
N THR A 158 -10.88 13.69 -19.22
CA THR A 158 -11.07 12.53 -18.34
C THR A 158 -11.00 12.92 -16.87
N VAL A 159 -10.00 13.71 -16.48
CA VAL A 159 -9.86 14.14 -15.08
C VAL A 159 -11.01 15.06 -14.66
N GLN A 160 -11.44 15.98 -15.53
CA GLN A 160 -12.56 16.87 -15.25
C GLN A 160 -13.89 16.11 -15.13
N LEU A 161 -14.13 15.16 -16.03
CA LEU A 161 -15.33 14.33 -16.00
C LEU A 161 -15.36 13.42 -14.78
N ALA A 162 -14.23 12.76 -14.45
CA ALA A 162 -14.11 11.95 -13.24
C ALA A 162 -14.38 12.77 -11.98
N LYS A 163 -13.84 14.00 -11.90
CA LYS A 163 -14.09 14.90 -10.77
C LYS A 163 -15.57 15.28 -10.65
N ARG A 164 -16.22 15.52 -11.77
CA ARG A 164 -17.60 16.03 -11.79
C ARG A 164 -18.64 14.95 -11.54
N TYR A 165 -18.45 13.75 -12.05
CA TYR A 165 -19.48 12.73 -12.12
C TYR A 165 -19.23 11.49 -11.26
N ILE A 166 -17.97 11.20 -10.87
CA ILE A 166 -17.63 10.05 -10.04
C ILE A 166 -17.37 10.54 -8.61
N ASN A 167 -18.36 10.40 -7.73
CA ASN A 167 -18.33 10.95 -6.37
C ASN A 167 -18.03 9.89 -5.28
N ASP A 168 -18.10 8.62 -5.63
CA ASP A 168 -17.91 7.47 -4.72
C ASP A 168 -16.49 6.94 -4.69
N ARG A 169 -15.57 7.51 -5.47
CA ARG A 169 -14.15 7.16 -5.58
C ARG A 169 -13.25 8.38 -5.50
N PHE A 170 -11.97 8.16 -5.23
CA PHE A 170 -10.96 9.20 -5.05
C PHE A 170 -10.04 9.35 -6.27
N MET A 171 -9.44 10.54 -6.42
CA MET A 171 -8.35 10.77 -7.35
C MET A 171 -7.04 10.18 -6.78
N PRO A 172 -6.14 9.63 -7.61
CA PRO A 172 -6.21 9.57 -9.08
C PRO A 172 -7.02 8.38 -9.63
N ASP A 173 -7.39 7.41 -8.81
CA ASP A 173 -7.90 6.09 -9.24
C ASP A 173 -9.12 6.22 -10.14
N LYS A 174 -10.13 7.02 -9.76
CA LYS A 174 -11.33 7.20 -10.59
C LYS A 174 -11.05 7.77 -12.00
N ALA A 175 -10.00 8.55 -12.16
CA ALA A 175 -9.60 9.07 -13.47
C ALA A 175 -8.80 8.03 -14.26
N ILE A 176 -8.01 7.21 -13.58
CA ILE A 176 -7.29 6.06 -14.17
C ILE A 176 -8.29 5.03 -14.67
N ASP A 177 -9.26 4.64 -13.84
CA ASP A 177 -10.33 3.70 -14.24
C ASP A 177 -11.11 4.22 -15.45
N LEU A 178 -11.47 5.51 -15.46
CA LEU A 178 -12.23 6.11 -16.56
C LEU A 178 -11.45 6.09 -17.89
N ILE A 179 -10.15 6.38 -17.88
CA ILE A 179 -9.34 6.37 -19.11
C ILE A 179 -9.10 4.93 -19.60
N ASP A 180 -8.96 3.97 -18.69
CA ASP A 180 -8.81 2.56 -19.02
C ASP A 180 -10.09 2.00 -19.68
N GLU A 181 -11.24 2.25 -19.07
CA GLU A 181 -12.54 1.84 -19.58
C GLU A 181 -12.88 2.48 -20.95
N ALA A 182 -12.64 3.80 -21.08
CA ALA A 182 -12.83 4.51 -22.33
C ALA A 182 -11.91 3.96 -23.43
N SER A 183 -10.65 3.72 -23.12
CA SER A 183 -9.68 3.14 -24.08
C SER A 183 -10.07 1.73 -24.53
N SER A 184 -10.61 0.92 -23.62
CA SER A 184 -11.13 -0.41 -23.93
C SER A 184 -12.34 -0.34 -24.86
N SER A 185 -13.25 0.63 -24.65
CA SER A 185 -14.47 0.79 -25.43
C SER A 185 -14.22 1.26 -26.86
N VAL A 186 -13.15 2.00 -27.13
CA VAL A 186 -12.79 2.46 -28.50
C VAL A 186 -12.29 1.31 -29.38
N LYS A 187 -11.77 0.24 -28.78
CA LYS A 187 -11.23 -0.92 -29.52
C LYS A 187 -12.30 -1.90 -29.97
N THR A 188 -13.54 -1.77 -29.46
CA THR A 188 -14.67 -2.65 -29.78
C THR A 188 -15.48 -2.10 -30.91
#